data_4cbdd65c5f39dc6304388e89ef39c448
#
_entry.id   4cbdd65c5f39dc6304388e89ef39c448
#
_cell.length_a   1.000
_cell.length_b   1.000
_cell.length_c   1.000
_cell.angle_alpha   90.00
_cell.angle_beta   90.00
_cell.angle_gamma   90.00
#
_symmetry.space_group_name_H-M   'P 1'
#
loop_
_entity.id
_entity.type
_entity.pdbx_description
1 polymer ?
#
loop_
_entity_poly.entity_id
_entity_poly.type
_entity_poly.pdbx_seq_one_letter_code
_entity_poly.pdbx_strand_id
1 'polypeptide(L)'
;MADTKHYTDERNVQIVISLLKQHGIHRVIASPGTTNMTFVGSIQNDPYFQIWSSVDERSAAYLACGMASETGEPVVLSCTGATASRNYMPGLTEAYYRKLPVLANTSHRGDYQI
;
A
#
# COMPACT_ATOMS: atom_id res chain seq x y z
N MET A 1 -5.37 -27.72 9.59
CA MET A 1 -5.52 -27.02 10.36
C MET A 1 -6.29 -25.92 10.00
N ALA A 2 -6.96 -25.49 10.64
CA ALA A 2 -7.76 -24.46 10.25
C ALA A 2 -6.93 -23.35 9.83
N ASP A 3 -7.17 -22.89 8.72
CA ASP A 3 -6.49 -21.75 8.27
C ASP A 3 -7.04 -20.59 8.99
N THR A 4 -6.54 -20.35 10.16
CA THR A 4 -6.97 -19.18 10.90
C THR A 4 -6.34 -17.97 10.27
N LYS A 5 -7.15 -17.20 9.60
CA LYS A 5 -6.70 -15.96 9.03
C LYS A 5 -6.82 -14.87 10.06
N HIS A 6 -5.76 -14.10 10.21
CA HIS A 6 -5.73 -13.02 11.18
C HIS A 6 -5.97 -11.70 10.48
N TYR A 7 -7.04 -11.05 10.85
CA TYR A 7 -7.33 -9.70 10.39
C TYR A 7 -7.24 -8.77 11.59
N THR A 8 -6.83 -7.55 11.32
CA THR A 8 -6.75 -6.55 12.36
C THR A 8 -8.14 -6.20 12.89
N ASP A 9 -8.19 -5.83 14.16
CA ASP A 9 -9.37 -5.21 14.73
C ASP A 9 -9.21 -3.70 14.83
N GLU A 10 -8.13 -3.15 14.30
CA GLU A 10 -7.96 -1.71 14.27
C GLU A 10 -8.93 -1.07 13.28
N ARG A 11 -9.71 -0.16 13.78
CA ARG A 11 -10.76 0.45 12.98
C ARG A 11 -10.25 1.18 11.74
N ASN A 12 -9.16 1.93 11.90
CA ASN A 12 -8.60 2.69 10.79
C ASN A 12 -8.19 1.79 9.63
N VAL A 13 -7.55 0.67 9.95
CA VAL A 13 -7.11 -0.26 8.93
C VAL A 13 -8.29 -0.94 8.28
N GLN A 14 -9.30 -1.31 9.06
CA GLN A 14 -10.51 -1.92 8.52
C GLN A 14 -11.22 -0.98 7.56
N ILE A 15 -11.27 0.31 7.88
CA ILE A 15 -11.90 1.30 7.01
C ILE A 15 -11.16 1.40 5.69
N VAL A 16 -9.83 1.47 5.73
CA VAL A 16 -9.03 1.56 4.51
C VAL A 16 -9.25 0.33 3.63
N ILE A 17 -9.19 -0.85 4.22
CA ILE A 17 -9.39 -2.10 3.47
C ILE A 17 -10.78 -2.13 2.84
N SER A 18 -11.79 -1.74 3.60
CA SER A 18 -13.16 -1.70 3.12
C SER A 18 -13.31 -0.74 1.94
N LEU A 19 -12.71 0.44 2.03
CA LEU A 19 -12.77 1.42 0.96
C LEU A 19 -12.06 0.92 -0.29
N LEU A 20 -10.92 0.27 -0.14
CA LEU A 20 -10.22 -0.29 -1.28
C LEU A 20 -11.07 -1.32 -2.00
N LYS A 21 -11.73 -2.20 -1.24
CA LYS A 21 -12.62 -3.20 -1.83
C LYS A 21 -13.81 -2.55 -2.54
N GLN A 22 -14.36 -1.52 -1.92
CA GLN A 22 -15.52 -0.82 -2.47
C GLN A 22 -15.21 -0.18 -3.81
N HIS A 23 -13.97 0.28 -3.98
CA HIS A 23 -13.54 0.91 -5.23
C HIS A 23 -12.86 -0.05 -6.19
N GLY A 24 -12.86 -1.34 -5.89
CA GLY A 24 -12.28 -2.33 -6.78
C GLY A 24 -10.75 -2.28 -6.84
N ILE A 25 -10.11 -1.78 -5.80
CA ILE A 25 -8.67 -1.62 -5.78
C ILE A 25 -8.06 -2.82 -5.07
N HIS A 26 -7.30 -3.62 -5.79
CA HIS A 26 -6.77 -4.87 -5.22
C HIS A 26 -5.28 -5.08 -5.45
N ARG A 27 -4.61 -4.21 -6.17
CA ARG A 27 -3.17 -4.37 -6.41
C ARG A 27 -2.39 -3.52 -5.43
N VAL A 28 -1.49 -4.16 -4.68
CA VAL A 28 -0.71 -3.49 -3.65
C VAL A 28 0.75 -3.86 -3.80
N ILE A 29 1.62 -2.86 -3.79
CA ILE A 29 3.05 -3.09 -3.69
C ILE A 29 3.47 -2.65 -2.30
N ALA A 30 3.94 -3.60 -1.50
CA ALA A 30 4.26 -3.37 -0.10
C ALA A 30 5.77 -3.33 0.12
N SER A 31 6.21 -2.29 0.81
CA SER A 31 7.56 -2.20 1.34
C SER A 31 7.44 -2.38 2.84
N PRO A 32 7.66 -3.60 3.34
CA PRO A 32 7.31 -3.92 4.73
C PRO A 32 8.12 -3.16 5.75
N GLY A 33 7.48 -2.89 6.88
CA GLY A 33 8.10 -2.24 8.02
C GLY A 33 7.21 -2.42 9.23
N THR A 34 7.70 -1.96 10.36
CA THR A 34 7.01 -2.20 11.62
C THR A 34 5.64 -1.53 11.68
N THR A 35 5.55 -0.29 11.22
CA THR A 35 4.32 0.48 11.40
C THR A 35 3.23 0.15 10.39
N ASN A 36 3.56 -0.51 9.28
CA ASN A 36 2.52 -0.91 8.32
C ASN A 36 2.21 -2.40 8.39
N MET A 37 2.73 -3.09 9.42
CA MET A 37 2.55 -4.52 9.57
C MET A 37 1.06 -4.90 9.69
N THR A 38 0.29 -4.11 10.39
CA THR A 38 -1.13 -4.40 10.61
C THR A 38 -1.89 -4.40 9.28
N PHE A 39 -1.65 -3.39 8.45
CA PHE A 39 -2.30 -3.31 7.16
C PHE A 39 -1.84 -4.44 6.23
N VAL A 40 -0.52 -4.60 6.08
CA VAL A 40 0.03 -5.61 5.18
C VAL A 40 -0.34 -7.01 5.65
N GLY A 41 -0.26 -7.26 6.95
CA GLY A 41 -0.63 -8.56 7.51
C GLY A 41 -2.08 -8.90 7.24
N SER A 42 -2.97 -7.92 7.36
CA SER A 42 -4.39 -8.16 7.11
C SER A 42 -4.66 -8.45 5.65
N ILE A 43 -4.09 -7.68 4.73
CA ILE A 43 -4.37 -7.90 3.31
C ILE A 43 -3.69 -9.16 2.78
N GLN A 44 -2.60 -9.60 3.39
CA GLN A 44 -1.95 -10.86 2.99
C GLN A 44 -2.87 -12.06 3.18
N ASN A 45 -3.77 -11.99 4.15
CA ASN A 45 -4.69 -13.07 4.44
C ASN A 45 -6.01 -12.94 3.66
N ASP A 46 -6.12 -11.93 2.82
CA ASP A 46 -7.34 -11.66 2.09
C ASP A 46 -7.12 -11.97 0.62
N PRO A 47 -7.79 -12.97 0.07
CA PRO A 47 -7.58 -13.35 -1.33
C PRO A 47 -8.03 -12.30 -2.34
N TYR A 48 -8.71 -11.28 -1.88
CA TYR A 48 -9.10 -10.18 -2.76
C TYR A 48 -7.89 -9.41 -3.28
N PHE A 49 -6.83 -9.32 -2.47
CA PHE A 49 -5.68 -8.49 -2.80
C PHE A 49 -4.57 -9.29 -3.46
N GLN A 50 -3.93 -8.67 -4.45
CA GLN A 50 -2.70 -9.15 -5.04
C GLN A 50 -1.58 -8.28 -4.52
N ILE A 51 -0.59 -8.90 -3.88
CA ILE A 51 0.45 -8.15 -3.19
C ILE A 51 1.81 -8.52 -3.76
N TRP A 52 2.57 -7.50 -4.10
CA TRP A 52 3.95 -7.64 -4.48
C TRP A 52 4.82 -6.98 -3.43
N SER A 53 5.96 -7.57 -3.13
CA SER A 53 6.89 -7.02 -2.16
C SER A 53 8.03 -6.30 -2.87
N SER A 54 8.36 -5.12 -2.41
CA SER A 54 9.50 -4.37 -2.90
C SER A 54 10.19 -3.72 -1.72
N VAL A 55 11.42 -4.13 -1.44
CA VAL A 55 12.14 -3.61 -0.29
C VAL A 55 12.44 -2.13 -0.46
N ASP A 56 12.75 -1.72 -1.67
CA ASP A 56 13.08 -0.33 -1.95
C ASP A 56 11.82 0.47 -2.34
N GLU A 57 11.49 1.45 -1.51
CA GLU A 57 10.29 2.26 -1.74
C GLU A 57 10.35 3.04 -3.04
N ARG A 58 11.52 3.49 -3.42
CA ARG A 58 11.68 4.25 -4.66
C ARG A 58 11.34 3.38 -5.86
N SER A 59 11.88 2.19 -5.89
CA SER A 59 11.58 1.24 -6.96
C SER A 59 10.12 0.84 -6.93
N ALA A 60 9.55 0.68 -5.74
CA ALA A 60 8.14 0.33 -5.59
C ALA A 60 7.24 1.36 -6.26
N ALA A 61 7.55 2.64 -6.10
CA ALA A 61 6.74 3.70 -6.71
C ALA A 61 6.79 3.63 -8.23
N TYR A 62 7.95 3.37 -8.81
CA TYR A 62 8.05 3.24 -10.26
C TYR A 62 7.38 1.96 -10.76
N LEU A 63 7.46 0.88 -10.00
CA LEU A 63 6.72 -0.34 -10.33
C LEU A 63 5.22 -0.06 -10.36
N ALA A 64 4.73 0.69 -9.38
CA ALA A 64 3.32 1.04 -9.34
C ALA A 64 2.90 1.85 -10.57
N CYS A 65 3.75 2.77 -11.00
CA CYS A 65 3.48 3.53 -12.21
C CYS A 65 3.37 2.61 -13.42
N GLY A 66 4.30 1.66 -13.55
CA GLY A 66 4.28 0.71 -14.64
C GLY A 66 3.03 -0.15 -14.63
N MET A 67 2.66 -0.67 -13.46
CA MET A 67 1.47 -1.50 -13.32
C MET A 67 0.20 -0.71 -13.64
N ALA A 68 0.10 0.52 -13.13
CA ALA A 68 -1.07 1.35 -13.38
C ALA A 68 -1.16 1.70 -14.87
N SER A 69 -0.03 1.97 -15.50
CA SER A 69 0.00 2.28 -16.92
C SER A 69 -0.42 1.09 -17.76
N GLU A 70 0.05 -0.10 -17.40
CA GLU A 70 -0.23 -1.31 -18.16
C GLU A 70 -1.67 -1.78 -17.98
N THR A 71 -2.19 -1.71 -16.77
CA THR A 71 -3.52 -2.24 -16.47
C THR A 71 -4.63 -1.21 -16.58
N GLY A 72 -4.30 0.06 -16.49
CA GLY A 72 -5.30 1.12 -16.40
C GLY A 72 -6.03 1.14 -15.06
N GLU A 73 -5.54 0.40 -14.06
CA GLU A 73 -6.22 0.26 -12.78
C GLU A 73 -5.37 0.80 -11.64
N PRO A 74 -6.01 1.20 -10.54
CA PRO A 74 -5.27 1.74 -9.39
C PRO A 74 -4.33 0.74 -8.75
N VAL A 75 -3.20 1.24 -8.29
CA VAL A 75 -2.22 0.46 -7.55
C VAL A 75 -1.91 1.18 -6.24
N VAL A 76 -1.90 0.45 -5.15
CA VAL A 76 -1.61 0.99 -3.83
C VAL A 76 -0.15 0.72 -3.48
N LEU A 77 0.52 1.77 -2.99
CA LEU A 77 1.84 1.64 -2.39
C LEU A 77 1.68 1.66 -0.88
N SER A 78 2.33 0.75 -0.19
CA SER A 78 2.28 0.72 1.27
C SER A 78 3.69 0.68 1.84
N CYS A 79 3.98 1.62 2.72
CA CYS A 79 5.26 1.64 3.45
C CYS A 79 5.05 2.28 4.81
N THR A 80 6.13 2.28 5.60
CA THR A 80 6.12 3.04 6.86
C THR A 80 6.22 4.52 6.56
N GLY A 81 5.97 5.34 7.55
CA GLY A 81 5.97 6.77 7.38
C GLY A 81 7.34 7.40 7.41
N ALA A 82 7.36 8.71 7.47
CA ALA A 82 8.56 9.53 7.59
C ALA A 82 9.56 9.27 6.46
N THR A 83 10.76 8.81 6.80
CA THR A 83 11.85 8.67 5.83
C THR A 83 11.47 7.74 4.67
N ALA A 84 10.83 6.63 4.98
CA ALA A 84 10.48 5.66 3.94
C ALA A 84 9.54 6.26 2.89
N SER A 85 8.53 6.99 3.35
CA SER A 85 7.54 7.55 2.43
C SER A 85 8.11 8.61 1.52
N ARG A 86 9.18 9.28 1.93
CA ARG A 86 9.82 10.29 1.07
C ARG A 86 10.37 9.70 -0.21
N ASN A 87 10.73 8.43 -0.17
CA ASN A 87 11.27 7.77 -1.34
C ASN A 87 10.23 7.54 -2.43
N TYR A 88 8.96 7.73 -2.12
CA TYR A 88 7.90 7.64 -3.12
C TYR A 88 7.82 8.89 -4.00
N MET A 89 8.42 9.99 -3.58
CA MET A 89 8.20 11.28 -4.27
C MET A 89 8.52 11.25 -5.77
N PRO A 90 9.67 10.73 -6.22
CA PRO A 90 9.92 10.72 -7.65
C PRO A 90 8.87 9.93 -8.43
N GLY A 91 8.48 8.76 -7.93
CA GLY A 91 7.47 7.94 -8.59
C GLY A 91 6.09 8.57 -8.55
N LEU A 92 5.71 9.17 -7.42
CA LEU A 92 4.43 9.85 -7.32
C LEU A 92 4.38 11.07 -8.23
N THR A 93 5.51 11.76 -8.39
CA THR A 93 5.59 12.88 -9.32
C THR A 93 5.34 12.39 -10.75
N GLU A 94 5.94 11.27 -11.12
CA GLU A 94 5.72 10.64 -12.41
C GLU A 94 4.23 10.31 -12.59
N ALA A 95 3.64 9.68 -11.58
CA ALA A 95 2.23 9.30 -11.62
C ALA A 95 1.34 10.53 -11.78
N TYR A 96 1.68 11.60 -11.08
CA TYR A 96 0.90 12.83 -11.13
C TYR A 96 0.88 13.41 -12.55
N TYR A 97 2.05 13.56 -13.16
CA TYR A 97 2.13 14.17 -14.50
C TYR A 97 1.57 13.25 -15.56
N ARG A 98 1.66 11.96 -15.40
CA ARG A 98 1.09 11.01 -16.37
C ARG A 98 -0.35 10.65 -16.05
N LYS A 99 -0.90 11.17 -14.96
CA LYS A 99 -2.29 10.90 -14.52
C LYS A 99 -2.53 9.41 -14.31
N LEU A 100 -1.56 8.74 -13.67
CA LEU A 100 -1.69 7.33 -13.33
C LEU A 100 -2.30 7.19 -11.95
N PRO A 101 -3.22 6.24 -11.75
CA PRO A 101 -3.91 6.06 -10.47
C PRO A 101 -3.05 5.29 -9.47
N VAL A 102 -2.13 5.96 -8.82
CA VAL A 102 -1.27 5.39 -7.79
C VAL A 102 -1.62 6.04 -6.46
N LEU A 103 -1.91 5.20 -5.46
CA LEU A 103 -2.29 5.65 -4.12
C LEU A 103 -1.20 5.26 -3.14
N ALA A 104 -0.76 6.20 -2.33
CA ALA A 104 0.23 5.90 -1.30
C ALA A 104 -0.46 5.79 0.05
N ASN A 105 -0.29 4.64 0.69
CA ASN A 105 -0.80 4.37 2.03
C ASN A 105 0.39 4.23 2.96
N THR A 106 0.65 5.29 3.74
CA THR A 106 1.78 5.29 4.67
C THR A 106 1.27 5.24 6.09
N SER A 107 2.03 4.62 6.98
CA SER A 107 1.66 4.53 8.38
C SER A 107 2.72 5.21 9.23
N HIS A 108 2.29 5.66 10.40
CA HIS A 108 3.21 6.30 11.35
C HIS A 108 2.81 5.91 12.77
N ARG A 109 3.70 6.22 13.70
CA ARG A 109 3.54 5.73 15.06
C ARG A 109 2.67 6.61 15.95
N GLY A 110 2.29 7.76 15.48
CA GLY A 110 1.44 8.64 16.24
C GLY A 110 1.92 10.09 16.20
N ASP A 111 1.13 10.94 16.83
CA ASP A 111 1.34 12.38 16.75
C ASP A 111 2.64 12.84 17.37
N TYR A 112 3.16 12.09 18.33
CA TYR A 112 4.41 12.44 19.01
C TYR A 112 5.64 12.15 18.16
N GLN A 113 5.45 11.51 17.03
CA GLN A 113 6.55 11.11 16.20
C GLN A 113 6.81 12.20 15.15
N ILE A 114 7.37 13.25 15.55
CA ILE A 114 7.63 14.34 14.61
C ILE A 114 9.10 14.44 14.32
#